data_9adcbb539f4b23601548fc8c49dedc6d
#
_entry.id   9adcbb539f4b23601548fc8c49dedc6d
#
_cell.length_a   1.000
_cell.length_b   1.000
_cell.length_c   1.000
_cell.angle_alpha   90.00
_cell.angle_beta   90.00
_cell.angle_gamma   90.00
#
_symmetry.space_group_name_H-M   'P 1'
#
loop_
_entity.id
_entity.type
_entity.pdbx_description
1 polymer ?
#
loop_
_entity_poly.entity_id
_entity_poly.type
_entity_poly.pdbx_seq_one_letter_code
_entity_poly.pdbx_strand_id
1 'polypeptide(L)'
;DGMHEINVIMTNTKKRGTFGEYQLYHILSLYCGDNSHIFESQYHLSNGKIGDAALHLPGNTKVLIIDSKFPMENYLKIVDNPKDVSYHNEFKKNVKKHIDDISNKYISEETLEEAVMFIPSEAIYLYLCDECADLYDYAHNKKVLMTSPSTLMGVVFTLINITKDFN
;
A
#
# COMPACT_ATOMS: atom_id res chain seq x y z
N ASP A 1 -21.64 11.39 14.02
CA ASP A 1 -20.50 11.33 14.91
C ASP A 1 -19.37 10.48 14.35
N GLY A 2 -18.23 10.46 14.98
CA GLY A 2 -17.03 9.76 14.49
C GLY A 2 -17.23 8.25 14.33
N MET A 3 -17.99 7.61 15.20
CA MET A 3 -18.24 6.17 15.12
C MET A 3 -19.10 5.82 13.92
N HIS A 4 -20.10 6.66 13.61
CA HIS A 4 -20.93 6.45 12.45
C HIS A 4 -20.12 6.59 11.15
N GLU A 5 -19.26 7.59 11.08
CA GLU A 5 -18.38 7.82 9.93
C GLU A 5 -17.43 6.64 9.72
N ILE A 6 -16.82 6.10 10.79
CA ILE A 6 -15.94 4.94 10.72
C ILE A 6 -16.71 3.73 10.18
N ASN A 7 -17.91 3.47 10.67
CA ASN A 7 -18.73 2.35 10.20
C ASN A 7 -19.08 2.48 8.72
N VAL A 8 -19.40 3.68 8.25
CA VAL A 8 -19.71 3.93 6.84
C VAL A 8 -18.48 3.65 5.97
N ILE A 9 -17.30 4.09 6.40
CA ILE A 9 -16.04 3.83 5.69
C ILE A 9 -15.78 2.32 5.62
N MET A 10 -15.94 1.60 6.72
CA MET A 10 -15.65 0.17 6.80
C MET A 10 -16.59 -0.69 5.95
N THR A 11 -17.86 -0.27 5.77
CA THR A 11 -18.86 -1.05 5.04
C THR A 11 -18.95 -0.72 3.55
N ASN A 12 -18.36 0.38 3.10
CA ASN A 12 -18.45 0.85 1.72
C ASN A 12 -17.10 0.72 1.01
N THR A 13 -17.02 -0.15 0.01
CA THR A 13 -15.77 -0.44 -0.73
C THR A 13 -15.17 0.82 -1.36
N LYS A 14 -16.00 1.67 -1.96
CA LYS A 14 -15.51 2.91 -2.58
C LYS A 14 -14.94 3.87 -1.55
N LYS A 15 -15.61 4.01 -0.40
CA LYS A 15 -15.14 4.89 0.68
C LYS A 15 -13.87 4.37 1.33
N ARG A 16 -13.72 3.03 1.45
CA ARG A 16 -12.46 2.44 1.92
C ARG A 16 -11.30 2.78 0.99
N GLY A 17 -11.52 2.64 -0.32
CA GLY A 17 -10.52 3.01 -1.32
C GLY A 17 -10.11 4.46 -1.22
N THR A 18 -11.08 5.36 -1.16
CA THR A 18 -10.85 6.80 -1.03
C THR A 18 -10.10 7.14 0.26
N PHE A 19 -10.49 6.50 1.38
CA PHE A 19 -9.83 6.69 2.67
C PHE A 19 -8.36 6.27 2.61
N GLY A 20 -8.08 5.10 2.01
CA GLY A 20 -6.72 4.59 1.88
C GLY A 20 -5.85 5.51 1.04
N GLU A 21 -6.37 6.00 -0.08
CA GLU A 21 -5.64 6.96 -0.92
C GLU A 21 -5.40 8.27 -0.19
N TYR A 22 -6.40 8.78 0.54
CA TYR A 22 -6.26 10.00 1.34
C TYR A 22 -5.14 9.85 2.37
N GLN A 23 -5.11 8.74 3.10
CA GLN A 23 -4.06 8.47 4.08
C GLN A 23 -2.69 8.40 3.42
N LEU A 24 -2.60 7.74 2.28
CA LEU A 24 -1.35 7.64 1.52
C LEU A 24 -0.83 9.04 1.16
N TYR A 25 -1.67 9.88 0.58
CA TYR A 25 -1.27 11.24 0.17
C TYR A 25 -0.90 12.11 1.38
N HIS A 26 -1.63 11.95 2.48
CA HIS A 26 -1.33 12.67 3.71
C HIS A 26 0.07 12.32 4.23
N ILE A 27 0.41 11.03 4.29
CA ILE A 27 1.73 10.57 4.74
C ILE A 27 2.82 11.11 3.81
N LEU A 28 2.62 11.00 2.50
CA LEU A 28 3.61 11.48 1.54
C LEU A 28 3.80 12.99 1.64
N SER A 29 2.72 13.75 1.80
CA SER A 29 2.81 15.21 1.91
C SER A 29 3.50 15.67 3.20
N LEU A 30 3.44 14.89 4.28
CA LEU A 30 4.16 15.21 5.51
C LEU A 30 5.67 15.26 5.30
N TYR A 31 6.21 14.40 4.42
CA TYR A 31 7.65 14.30 4.18
C TYR A 31 8.10 14.97 2.91
N CYS A 32 7.24 15.02 1.90
CA CYS A 32 7.58 15.55 0.58
C CYS A 32 7.00 16.94 0.33
N GLY A 33 6.05 17.38 1.14
CA GLY A 33 5.30 18.61 0.89
C GLY A 33 4.53 18.50 -0.41
N ASP A 34 4.38 19.61 -1.12
CA ASP A 34 3.69 19.66 -2.42
C ASP A 34 4.68 19.54 -3.59
N ASN A 35 5.87 19.01 -3.34
CA ASN A 35 6.92 18.93 -4.35
C ASN A 35 6.70 17.78 -5.31
N SER A 36 6.22 18.10 -6.52
CA SER A 36 5.97 17.11 -7.58
C SER A 36 7.24 16.46 -8.13
N HIS A 37 8.42 17.02 -7.81
CA HIS A 37 9.70 16.37 -8.16
C HIS A 37 10.05 15.21 -7.24
N ILE A 38 9.39 15.11 -6.09
CA ILE A 38 9.61 14.03 -5.13
C ILE A 38 8.49 13.03 -5.18
N PHE A 39 7.23 13.49 -5.22
CA PHE A 39 6.09 12.60 -5.25
C PHE A 39 4.98 13.12 -6.16
N GLU A 40 4.31 12.21 -6.86
CA GLU A 40 3.15 12.51 -7.69
C GLU A 40 2.02 11.54 -7.37
N SER A 41 0.80 12.07 -7.26
CA SER A 41 -0.41 11.26 -7.14
C SER A 41 -0.93 10.86 -8.51
N GLN A 42 -1.61 9.72 -8.60
CA GLN A 42 -2.24 9.21 -9.83
C GLN A 42 -1.24 9.21 -10.99
N TYR A 43 -0.18 8.43 -10.83
CA TYR A 43 0.91 8.38 -11.79
C TYR A 43 0.58 7.45 -12.95
N HIS A 44 0.66 7.98 -14.17
CA HIS A 44 0.37 7.24 -15.40
C HIS A 44 1.62 6.56 -15.93
N LEU A 45 1.57 5.23 -16.04
CA LEU A 45 2.63 4.43 -16.63
C LEU A 45 2.39 4.28 -18.14
N SER A 46 3.46 4.01 -18.89
CA SER A 46 3.38 3.82 -20.34
C SER A 46 2.54 2.61 -20.74
N ASN A 47 2.39 1.62 -19.84
CA ASN A 47 1.53 0.46 -20.09
C ASN A 47 0.04 0.75 -19.92
N GLY A 48 -0.34 2.01 -19.67
CA GLY A 48 -1.73 2.42 -19.46
C GLY A 48 -2.24 2.26 -18.03
N LYS A 49 -1.44 1.73 -17.12
CA LYS A 49 -1.83 1.57 -15.73
C LYS A 49 -1.58 2.86 -14.95
N ILE A 50 -2.38 3.08 -13.91
CA ILE A 50 -2.28 4.28 -13.06
C ILE A 50 -2.01 3.82 -11.64
N GLY A 51 -0.83 4.19 -11.11
CA GLY A 51 -0.49 3.94 -9.70
C GLY A 51 -1.01 5.05 -8.82
N ASP A 52 -1.41 4.73 -7.60
CA ASP A 52 -1.95 5.74 -6.68
C ASP A 52 -0.93 6.84 -6.39
N ALA A 53 0.33 6.47 -6.24
CA ALA A 53 1.41 7.44 -6.04
C ALA A 53 2.72 6.92 -6.63
N ALA A 54 3.60 7.86 -6.99
CA ALA A 54 4.96 7.55 -7.43
C ALA A 54 5.96 8.41 -6.66
N LEU A 55 7.03 7.80 -6.17
CA LEU A 55 8.16 8.51 -5.57
C LEU A 55 9.31 8.58 -6.58
N HIS A 56 9.84 9.79 -6.75
CA HIS A 56 11.03 10.03 -7.55
C HIS A 56 12.24 10.03 -6.63
N LEU A 57 13.21 9.18 -6.94
CA LEU A 57 14.46 9.11 -6.19
C LEU A 57 15.52 9.96 -6.89
N PRO A 58 16.34 10.69 -6.15
CA PRO A 58 17.36 11.55 -6.75
C PRO A 58 18.36 10.75 -7.55
N GLY A 59 18.76 11.30 -8.69
CA GLY A 59 19.73 10.66 -9.56
C GLY A 59 19.21 9.41 -10.25
N ASN A 60 17.92 9.14 -10.14
CA ASN A 60 17.30 7.97 -10.76
C ASN A 60 16.14 8.43 -11.66
N THR A 61 16.10 7.93 -12.89
CA THR A 61 15.00 8.21 -13.82
C THR A 61 13.79 7.32 -13.57
N LYS A 62 13.96 6.27 -12.76
CA LYS A 62 12.89 5.32 -12.46
C LYS A 62 12.14 5.74 -11.21
N VAL A 63 10.87 5.35 -11.13
CA VAL A 63 9.99 5.73 -10.03
C VAL A 63 9.62 4.51 -9.20
N LEU A 64 9.35 4.73 -7.92
CA LEU A 64 8.78 3.72 -7.03
C LEU A 64 7.28 3.94 -6.96
N ILE A 65 6.50 2.96 -7.43
CA ILE A 65 5.04 3.03 -7.38
C ILE A 65 4.53 2.51 -6.04
N ILE A 66 3.60 3.25 -5.46
CA ILE A 66 2.90 2.86 -4.23
C ILE A 66 1.41 2.76 -4.57
N ASP A 67 0.81 1.61 -4.28
CA ASP A 67 -0.60 1.40 -4.52
C ASP A 67 -1.29 0.99 -3.23
N SER A 68 -2.42 1.62 -2.94
CA SER A 68 -3.20 1.38 -1.71
C SER A 68 -4.15 0.21 -1.91
N LYS A 69 -4.14 -0.74 -0.97
CA LYS A 69 -5.07 -1.88 -0.93
C LYS A 69 -5.61 -2.01 0.49
N PHE A 70 -6.93 -2.01 0.63
CA PHE A 70 -7.57 -2.04 1.94
C PHE A 70 -8.47 -3.28 2.07
N PRO A 71 -7.92 -4.45 2.42
CA PRO A 71 -8.68 -5.71 2.52
C PRO A 71 -9.50 -5.80 3.82
N MET A 72 -10.27 -4.77 4.14
CA MET A 72 -11.01 -4.65 5.39
C MET A 72 -12.20 -5.59 5.45
N GLU A 73 -12.91 -5.79 4.34
CA GLU A 73 -14.12 -6.61 4.30
C GLU A 73 -13.86 -8.04 4.80
N ASN A 74 -12.85 -8.69 4.24
CA ASN A 74 -12.49 -10.04 4.65
C ASN A 74 -11.90 -10.07 6.05
N TYR A 75 -11.15 -9.04 6.43
CA TYR A 75 -10.59 -8.94 7.77
C TYR A 75 -11.69 -8.87 8.84
N LEU A 76 -12.75 -8.09 8.60
CA LEU A 76 -13.87 -7.99 9.53
C LEU A 76 -14.58 -9.32 9.72
N LYS A 77 -14.69 -10.12 8.69
CA LYS A 77 -15.27 -11.47 8.78
C LYS A 77 -14.46 -12.36 9.72
N ILE A 78 -13.13 -12.23 9.69
CA ILE A 78 -12.25 -12.96 10.59
C ILE A 78 -12.47 -12.53 12.04
N VAL A 79 -12.53 -11.21 12.27
CA VAL A 79 -12.72 -10.64 13.61
C VAL A 79 -14.05 -11.10 14.20
N ASP A 80 -15.11 -11.14 13.40
CA ASP A 80 -16.45 -11.56 13.83
C ASP A 80 -16.57 -13.08 14.00
N ASN A 81 -15.72 -13.85 13.31
CA ASN A 81 -15.78 -15.32 13.29
C ASN A 81 -14.38 -15.91 13.45
N PRO A 82 -13.71 -15.70 14.59
CA PRO A 82 -12.29 -16.03 14.74
C PRO A 82 -12.00 -17.54 14.67
N LYS A 83 -13.00 -18.39 14.85
CA LYS A 83 -12.83 -19.84 14.79
C LYS A 83 -13.08 -20.44 13.40
N ASP A 84 -13.57 -19.63 12.47
CA ASP A 84 -13.88 -20.11 11.12
C ASP A 84 -12.67 -19.92 10.20
N VAL A 85 -11.96 -21.01 9.95
CA VAL A 85 -10.76 -21.03 9.12
C VAL A 85 -11.04 -20.60 7.68
N SER A 86 -12.29 -20.78 7.20
CA SER A 86 -12.61 -20.41 5.83
C SER A 86 -12.47 -18.91 5.55
N TYR A 87 -12.75 -18.07 6.52
CA TYR A 87 -12.58 -16.62 6.38
C TYR A 87 -11.11 -16.22 6.33
N HIS A 88 -10.27 -16.91 7.11
CA HIS A 88 -8.82 -16.70 7.07
C HIS A 88 -8.28 -17.07 5.69
N ASN A 89 -8.69 -18.20 5.13
CA ASN A 89 -8.24 -18.64 3.81
C ASN A 89 -8.71 -17.72 2.71
N GLU A 90 -9.94 -17.22 2.80
CA GLU A 90 -10.49 -16.26 1.84
C GLU A 90 -9.73 -14.92 1.88
N PHE A 91 -9.41 -14.46 3.07
CA PHE A 91 -8.59 -13.26 3.27
C PHE A 91 -7.23 -13.42 2.60
N LYS A 92 -6.56 -14.54 2.82
CA LYS A 92 -5.26 -14.83 2.22
C LYS A 92 -5.34 -14.84 0.69
N LYS A 93 -6.37 -15.45 0.14
CA LYS A 93 -6.60 -15.50 -1.30
C LYS A 93 -6.80 -14.10 -1.88
N ASN A 94 -7.54 -13.27 -1.19
CA ASN A 94 -7.80 -11.90 -1.61
C ASN A 94 -6.53 -11.06 -1.58
N VAL A 95 -5.74 -11.16 -0.50
CA VAL A 95 -4.48 -10.41 -0.38
C VAL A 95 -3.47 -10.89 -1.44
N LYS A 96 -3.40 -12.18 -1.69
CA LYS A 96 -2.52 -12.73 -2.73
C LYS A 96 -2.85 -12.13 -4.09
N LYS A 97 -4.14 -11.99 -4.39
CA LYS A 97 -4.60 -11.36 -5.63
C LYS A 97 -4.15 -9.90 -5.72
N HIS A 98 -4.21 -9.17 -4.61
CA HIS A 98 -3.71 -7.79 -4.56
C HIS A 98 -2.20 -7.72 -4.81
N ILE A 99 -1.44 -8.63 -4.24
CA ILE A 99 0.01 -8.71 -4.47
C ILE A 99 0.31 -8.95 -5.95
N ASP A 100 -0.36 -9.92 -6.56
CA ASP A 100 -0.19 -10.23 -7.98
C ASP A 100 -0.55 -9.04 -8.86
N ASP A 101 -1.63 -8.35 -8.53
CA ASP A 101 -2.10 -7.17 -9.26
C ASP A 101 -1.02 -6.08 -9.27
N ILE A 102 -0.47 -5.76 -8.11
CA ILE A 102 0.58 -4.74 -7.99
C ILE A 102 1.84 -5.17 -8.74
N SER A 103 2.28 -6.41 -8.56
CA SER A 103 3.46 -6.93 -9.23
C SER A 103 3.33 -6.85 -10.75
N ASN A 104 2.17 -7.19 -11.28
CA ASN A 104 1.94 -7.22 -12.72
C ASN A 104 1.77 -5.83 -13.34
N LYS A 105 1.21 -4.88 -12.59
CA LYS A 105 0.88 -3.54 -13.10
C LYS A 105 1.99 -2.52 -12.93
N TYR A 106 2.73 -2.58 -11.83
CA TYR A 106 3.54 -1.46 -11.36
C TYR A 106 5.05 -1.74 -11.28
N ILE A 107 5.49 -2.86 -11.84
CA ILE A 107 6.91 -3.16 -11.99
C ILE A 107 7.20 -3.30 -13.49
N SER A 108 8.00 -2.39 -14.02
CA SER A 108 8.31 -2.32 -15.44
C SER A 108 9.68 -1.64 -15.64
N GLU A 109 10.04 -1.40 -16.88
CA GLU A 109 11.32 -0.72 -17.18
C GLU A 109 11.37 0.73 -16.70
N GLU A 110 10.21 1.38 -16.56
CA GLU A 110 10.16 2.76 -16.07
C GLU A 110 10.08 2.88 -14.55
N THR A 111 9.97 1.76 -13.85
CA THR A 111 9.91 1.73 -12.37
C THR A 111 11.13 1.05 -11.78
N LEU A 112 11.29 1.19 -10.46
CA LEU A 112 12.21 0.34 -9.73
C LEU A 112 11.76 -1.12 -9.85
N GLU A 113 12.63 -2.05 -9.49
CA GLU A 113 12.33 -3.49 -9.54
C GLU A 113 11.35 -3.93 -8.46
N GLU A 114 10.90 -3.00 -7.64
CA GLU A 114 9.97 -3.25 -6.55
C GLU A 114 8.84 -2.24 -6.59
N ALA A 115 7.69 -2.62 -6.04
CA ALA A 115 6.54 -1.74 -5.83
C ALA A 115 6.07 -1.87 -4.39
N VAL A 116 5.37 -0.86 -3.88
CA VAL A 116 4.89 -0.83 -2.49
C VAL A 116 3.38 -1.04 -2.47
N MET A 117 2.93 -1.97 -1.63
CA MET A 117 1.53 -2.16 -1.31
C MET A 117 1.26 -1.46 0.03
N PHE A 118 0.50 -0.38 0.00
CA PHE A 118 0.13 0.35 1.21
C PHE A 118 -1.18 -0.18 1.76
N ILE A 119 -1.15 -0.68 3.00
CA ILE A 119 -2.33 -1.16 3.72
C ILE A 119 -2.68 -0.12 4.77
N PRO A 120 -3.82 0.61 4.60
CA PRO A 120 -4.18 1.73 5.50
C PRO A 120 -4.69 1.28 6.87
N SER A 121 -4.07 0.28 7.47
CA SER A 121 -4.47 -0.25 8.78
C SER A 121 -3.30 -0.97 9.43
N GLU A 122 -2.89 -0.50 10.59
CA GLU A 122 -1.87 -1.20 11.38
C GLU A 122 -2.34 -2.58 11.79
N ALA A 123 -3.61 -2.73 12.17
CA ALA A 123 -4.15 -4.01 12.64
C ALA A 123 -4.12 -5.07 11.54
N ILE A 124 -4.50 -4.72 10.32
CA ILE A 124 -4.47 -5.65 9.18
C ILE A 124 -3.03 -6.00 8.83
N TYR A 125 -2.14 -5.02 8.83
CA TYR A 125 -0.72 -5.25 8.56
C TYR A 125 -0.11 -6.22 9.56
N LEU A 126 -0.39 -6.03 10.86
CA LEU A 126 0.10 -6.93 11.91
C LEU A 126 -0.47 -8.34 11.75
N TYR A 127 -1.75 -8.44 11.41
CA TYR A 127 -2.36 -9.74 11.14
C TYR A 127 -1.66 -10.47 9.99
N LEU A 128 -1.32 -9.76 8.92
CA LEU A 128 -0.58 -10.32 7.80
C LEU A 128 0.80 -10.82 8.23
N CYS A 129 1.51 -10.04 9.04
CA CYS A 129 2.83 -10.43 9.51
C CYS A 129 2.79 -11.63 10.46
N ASP A 130 1.80 -11.67 11.37
CA ASP A 130 1.72 -12.68 12.42
C ASP A 130 1.03 -13.96 11.98
N GLU A 131 -0.05 -13.84 11.21
CA GLU A 131 -0.92 -14.97 10.90
C GLU A 131 -0.82 -15.41 9.43
N CYS A 132 -0.15 -14.63 8.59
CA CYS A 132 -0.06 -14.90 7.16
C CYS A 132 1.39 -14.73 6.67
N ALA A 133 2.35 -15.27 7.42
CA ALA A 133 3.78 -15.11 7.10
C ALA A 133 4.13 -15.63 5.71
N ASP A 134 3.44 -16.65 5.24
CA ASP A 134 3.60 -17.19 3.89
C ASP A 134 3.27 -16.15 2.81
N LEU A 135 2.29 -15.29 3.06
CA LEU A 135 1.95 -14.21 2.13
C LEU A 135 3.02 -13.12 2.12
N TYR A 136 3.62 -12.86 3.27
CA TYR A 136 4.72 -11.90 3.36
C TYR A 136 5.89 -12.37 2.48
N ASP A 137 6.25 -13.64 2.57
CA ASP A 137 7.29 -14.25 1.73
C ASP A 137 6.90 -14.23 0.26
N TYR A 138 5.64 -14.53 -0.04
CA TYR A 138 5.11 -14.48 -1.40
C TYR A 138 5.24 -13.09 -2.00
N ALA A 139 4.87 -12.06 -1.23
CA ALA A 139 5.00 -10.67 -1.68
C ALA A 139 6.45 -10.32 -1.97
N HIS A 140 7.36 -10.70 -1.10
CA HIS A 140 8.79 -10.48 -1.30
C HIS A 140 9.28 -11.10 -2.60
N ASN A 141 8.89 -12.34 -2.88
CA ASN A 141 9.25 -13.03 -4.12
C ASN A 141 8.66 -12.35 -5.36
N LYS A 142 7.52 -11.70 -5.22
CA LYS A 142 6.87 -10.94 -6.29
C LYS A 142 7.37 -9.50 -6.39
N LYS A 143 8.36 -9.14 -5.57
CA LYS A 143 8.95 -7.78 -5.54
C LYS A 143 7.95 -6.73 -5.05
N VAL A 144 7.06 -7.12 -4.16
CA VAL A 144 6.07 -6.22 -3.54
C VAL A 144 6.38 -6.07 -2.06
N LEU A 145 6.62 -4.84 -1.63
CA LEU A 145 6.84 -4.52 -0.22
C LEU A 145 5.51 -4.09 0.40
N MET A 146 5.02 -4.89 1.36
CA MET A 146 3.81 -4.53 2.10
C MET A 146 4.17 -3.55 3.22
N THR A 147 3.37 -2.49 3.35
CA THR A 147 3.56 -1.46 4.37
C THR A 147 2.24 -1.12 5.05
N SER A 148 2.36 -0.64 6.28
CA SER A 148 1.28 0.00 7.04
C SER A 148 1.52 1.51 7.03
N PRO A 149 0.63 2.32 7.63
CA PRO A 149 0.91 3.75 7.78
C PRO A 149 2.25 4.03 8.46
N SER A 150 2.54 3.37 9.59
CA SER A 150 3.79 3.62 10.31
C SER A 150 5.03 3.12 9.57
N THR A 151 4.97 1.94 8.95
CA THR A 151 6.12 1.43 8.21
C THR A 151 6.36 2.21 6.92
N LEU A 152 5.30 2.71 6.28
CA LEU A 152 5.46 3.59 5.12
C LEU A 152 6.15 4.89 5.51
N MET A 153 5.79 5.47 6.66
CA MET A 153 6.47 6.67 7.17
C MET A 153 7.98 6.44 7.30
N GLY A 154 8.38 5.29 7.83
CA GLY A 154 9.78 4.91 7.95
C GLY A 154 10.49 4.81 6.61
N VAL A 155 9.86 4.18 5.63
CA VAL A 155 10.40 4.05 4.27
C VAL A 155 10.58 5.42 3.63
N VAL A 156 9.55 6.25 3.66
CA VAL A 156 9.58 7.59 3.04
C VAL A 156 10.62 8.47 3.72
N PHE A 157 10.64 8.47 5.06
CA PHE A 157 11.62 9.24 5.82
C PHE A 157 13.05 8.86 5.43
N THR A 158 13.33 7.56 5.34
CA THR A 158 14.66 7.06 4.96
C THR A 158 15.04 7.50 3.54
N LEU A 159 14.12 7.35 2.59
CA LEU A 159 14.37 7.75 1.19
C LEU A 159 14.62 9.25 1.06
N ILE A 160 13.85 10.07 1.76
CA ILE A 160 14.02 11.54 1.73
C ILE A 160 15.37 11.95 2.31
N ASN A 161 15.83 11.31 3.39
CA ASN A 161 17.11 11.62 4.00
C ASN A 161 18.29 11.20 3.11
N ILE A 162 18.21 10.06 2.45
CA ILE A 162 19.19 9.65 1.45
C ILE A 162 19.23 10.69 0.33
N THR A 163 18.07 11.17 -0.10
CA THR A 163 17.93 12.21 -1.11
C THR A 163 18.68 13.49 -0.75
N LYS A 164 18.53 13.93 0.50
CA LYS A 164 19.19 15.17 0.98
C LYS A 164 20.72 15.04 0.98
N ASP A 165 21.24 13.85 1.24
CA ASP A 165 22.68 13.61 1.27
C ASP A 165 23.29 13.69 -0.15
N PHE A 166 22.52 13.52 -1.20
CA PHE A 166 22.96 13.64 -2.59
C PHE A 166 22.82 15.05 -3.18
N ASN A 167 22.16 15.94 -2.46
CA ASN A 167 22.01 17.33 -2.85
C ASN A 167 22.87 18.24 -1.98
#